data_89525633399392eb5f18ecccfbc45c4b
#
_entry.id   89525633399392eb5f18ecccfbc45c4b
#
_cell.length_a   1.000
_cell.length_b   1.000
_cell.length_c   1.000
_cell.angle_alpha   90.00
_cell.angle_beta   90.00
_cell.angle_gamma   90.00
#
_symmetry.space_group_name_H-M   'P 1'
#
loop_
_entity.id
_entity.type
_entity.pdbx_description
1 polymer ?
#
loop_
_entity_poly.entity_id
_entity_poly.type
_entity_poly.pdbx_seq_one_letter_code
_entity_poly.pdbx_strand_id
1 'polypeptide(L)'
;MIKNLVLGSGGHNLIRMIGCIEKLMKVDYLKNENIENIYATSAGAIIGVYVCLNLDWEVLIEYITYKPWIKQYENTSISFFSAFDEKGIYGNEFVKDLLEVQFKMKGLKPTMTLKEFYEYSNINLNIYSFNLNKFKSECLNHQSNPDLSILDAVYMSSTFPFIFKPMYINESYYIDGGLDVDFPYDKCMADMNKDNETLSIKVMHSDKDHEAPLKKEANILEMAIFMFKKLILENRKKNENYVPKNYIEIKGESFTLDAINQIFDKETRRRWINDGRDIAHTFLNHNTALTNSFKLSSLGAASNS
;
A
#
# COMPACT_ATOMS: atom_id res chain seq x y z
N MET A 1 12.97 -1.06 18.48
CA MET A 1 13.44 -1.49 17.13
C MET A 1 12.22 -2.01 16.39
N ILE A 2 11.99 -1.53 15.15
CA ILE A 2 10.86 -1.96 14.33
C ILE A 2 11.21 -3.26 13.62
N LYS A 3 10.37 -4.28 13.77
CA LYS A 3 10.50 -5.60 13.16
C LYS A 3 9.32 -5.94 12.23
N ASN A 4 8.18 -5.33 12.48
CA ASN A 4 6.97 -5.57 11.71
C ASN A 4 6.51 -4.29 11.04
N LEU A 5 6.10 -4.38 9.77
CA LEU A 5 5.45 -3.31 9.03
C LEU A 5 4.01 -3.67 8.72
N VAL A 6 3.10 -2.72 8.96
CA VAL A 6 1.72 -2.81 8.51
C VAL A 6 1.47 -1.68 7.51
N LEU A 7 1.16 -2.05 6.29
CA LEU A 7 1.04 -1.14 5.16
C LEU A 7 -0.38 -1.26 4.57
N GLY A 8 -1.21 -0.28 4.86
CA GLY A 8 -2.59 -0.25 4.38
C GLY A 8 -2.72 -0.02 2.89
N SER A 9 -3.92 -0.18 2.37
CA SER A 9 -4.27 0.22 1.01
C SER A 9 -4.15 1.74 0.85
N GLY A 10 -3.97 2.23 -0.36
CA GLY A 10 -3.76 3.67 -0.56
C GLY A 10 -3.98 4.17 -1.98
N GLY A 11 -4.11 3.29 -2.96
CA GLY A 11 -4.23 3.66 -4.37
C GLY A 11 -3.09 4.57 -4.82
N HIS A 12 -3.39 5.71 -5.42
CA HIS A 12 -2.40 6.70 -5.88
C HIS A 12 -1.57 7.32 -4.75
N ASN A 13 -2.02 7.24 -3.49
CA ASN A 13 -1.23 7.68 -2.33
C ASN A 13 -0.01 6.79 -2.05
N LEU A 14 0.17 5.70 -2.81
CA LEU A 14 1.42 4.96 -2.95
C LEU A 14 2.63 5.91 -3.05
N ILE A 15 2.51 6.99 -3.80
CA ILE A 15 3.58 7.97 -4.02
C ILE A 15 3.96 8.69 -2.71
N ARG A 16 2.97 9.04 -1.87
CA ARG A 16 3.23 9.60 -0.53
C ARG A 16 3.86 8.56 0.41
N MET A 17 3.39 7.30 0.34
CA MET A 17 3.98 6.21 1.12
C MET A 17 5.47 6.00 0.78
N ILE A 18 5.86 6.10 -0.50
CA ILE A 18 7.27 6.03 -0.94
C ILE A 18 8.10 7.11 -0.23
N GLY A 19 7.65 8.38 -0.27
CA GLY A 19 8.36 9.48 0.40
C GLY A 19 8.43 9.32 1.91
N CYS A 20 7.37 8.77 2.52
CA CYS A 20 7.32 8.48 3.94
C CYS A 20 8.36 7.42 4.35
N ILE A 21 8.37 6.27 3.68
CA ILE A 21 9.32 5.18 3.97
C ILE A 21 10.76 5.62 3.69
N GLU A 22 11.01 6.31 2.59
CA GLU A 22 12.36 6.83 2.28
C GLU A 22 12.88 7.70 3.43
N LYS A 23 12.06 8.62 3.94
CA LYS A 23 12.45 9.49 5.05
C LYS A 23 12.77 8.72 6.32
N LEU A 24 11.98 7.69 6.64
CA LEU A 24 12.21 6.84 7.82
C LEU A 24 13.48 6.00 7.70
N MET A 25 13.77 5.46 6.51
CA MET A 25 15.00 4.72 6.21
C MET A 25 16.22 5.63 6.29
N LYS A 26 16.15 6.83 5.70
CA LYS A 26 17.25 7.81 5.64
C LYS A 26 17.72 8.29 7.02
N VAL A 27 16.84 8.24 8.02
CA VAL A 27 17.17 8.65 9.40
C VAL A 27 17.35 7.46 10.34
N ASP A 28 17.49 6.26 9.81
CA ASP A 28 17.68 5.01 10.55
C ASP A 28 16.56 4.66 11.55
N TYR A 29 15.39 5.28 11.44
CA TYR A 29 14.23 4.91 12.23
C TYR A 29 13.67 3.53 11.81
N LEU A 30 13.66 3.28 10.51
CA LEU A 30 13.33 2.01 9.90
C LEU A 30 14.59 1.47 9.21
N LYS A 31 14.99 0.24 9.53
CA LYS A 31 16.16 -0.43 8.98
C LYS A 31 15.77 -1.76 8.38
N ASN A 32 16.15 -1.97 7.14
CA ASN A 32 15.75 -3.17 6.38
C ASN A 32 16.19 -4.47 7.05
N GLU A 33 17.40 -4.48 7.62
CA GLU A 33 17.97 -5.62 8.32
C GLU A 33 17.21 -6.04 9.59
N ASN A 34 16.34 -5.18 10.12
CA ASN A 34 15.56 -5.47 11.30
C ASN A 34 14.14 -5.97 10.98
N ILE A 35 13.69 -5.83 9.73
CA ILE A 35 12.32 -6.16 9.35
C ILE A 35 12.20 -7.67 9.16
N GLU A 36 11.31 -8.28 9.93
CA GLU A 36 11.03 -9.71 9.89
C GLU A 36 9.71 -10.01 9.17
N ASN A 37 8.69 -9.15 9.35
CA ASN A 37 7.36 -9.37 8.80
C ASN A 37 6.77 -8.10 8.18
N ILE A 38 6.05 -8.26 7.08
CA ILE A 38 5.27 -7.21 6.44
C ILE A 38 3.85 -7.72 6.22
N TYR A 39 2.85 -6.94 6.65
CA TYR A 39 1.44 -7.16 6.42
C TYR A 39 0.92 -6.04 5.53
N ALA A 40 0.44 -6.37 4.36
CA ALA A 40 0.25 -5.36 3.32
C ALA A 40 -0.99 -5.61 2.45
N THR A 41 -1.65 -4.52 2.05
CA THR A 41 -2.79 -4.55 1.14
C THR A 41 -2.61 -3.51 0.03
N SER A 42 -2.88 -3.89 -1.22
CA SER A 42 -2.93 -2.98 -2.37
C SER A 42 -1.63 -2.16 -2.56
N ALA A 43 -1.71 -0.84 -2.49
CA ALA A 43 -0.54 0.05 -2.54
C ALA A 43 0.53 -0.36 -1.50
N GLY A 44 0.10 -0.79 -0.31
CA GLY A 44 1.00 -1.31 0.72
C GLY A 44 1.77 -2.55 0.28
N ALA A 45 1.18 -3.42 -0.53
CA ALA A 45 1.85 -4.60 -1.06
C ALA A 45 3.01 -4.22 -2.01
N ILE A 46 2.82 -3.20 -2.84
CA ILE A 46 3.88 -2.65 -3.71
C ILE A 46 5.04 -2.12 -2.86
N ILE A 47 4.74 -1.34 -1.82
CA ILE A 47 5.76 -0.84 -0.88
C ILE A 47 6.46 -2.01 -0.16
N GLY A 48 5.72 -3.02 0.26
CA GLY A 48 6.27 -4.23 0.88
C GLY A 48 7.31 -4.90 -0.01
N VAL A 49 7.05 -5.01 -1.31
CA VAL A 49 8.02 -5.54 -2.28
C VAL A 49 9.25 -4.64 -2.39
N TYR A 50 9.11 -3.32 -2.41
CA TYR A 50 10.26 -2.41 -2.44
C TYR A 50 11.15 -2.56 -1.21
N VAL A 51 10.54 -2.72 -0.03
CA VAL A 51 11.26 -3.00 1.22
C VAL A 51 11.99 -4.34 1.13
N CYS A 52 11.31 -5.44 0.74
CA CYS A 52 11.90 -6.76 0.59
C CYS A 52 13.06 -6.79 -0.42
N LEU A 53 12.99 -6.01 -1.49
CA LEU A 53 14.07 -5.86 -2.47
C LEU A 53 15.27 -5.08 -1.92
N ASN A 54 15.15 -4.45 -0.76
CA ASN A 54 16.20 -3.59 -0.18
C ASN A 54 16.74 -2.59 -1.20
N LEU A 55 15.83 -1.77 -1.75
CA LEU A 55 16.16 -0.83 -2.81
C LEU A 55 16.91 0.38 -2.26
N ASP A 56 17.70 1.02 -3.13
CA ASP A 56 18.13 2.39 -2.94
C ASP A 56 16.91 3.31 -3.17
N TRP A 57 16.43 3.93 -2.10
CA TRP A 57 15.22 4.75 -2.13
C TRP A 57 15.38 6.04 -2.93
N GLU A 58 16.60 6.61 -3.02
CA GLU A 58 16.86 7.78 -3.85
C GLU A 58 16.74 7.42 -5.32
N VAL A 59 17.31 6.28 -5.74
CA VAL A 59 17.20 5.75 -7.10
C VAL A 59 15.73 5.39 -7.44
N LEU A 60 15.01 4.77 -6.51
CA LEU A 60 13.58 4.47 -6.70
C LEU A 60 12.76 5.75 -6.91
N ILE A 61 12.99 6.77 -6.10
CA ILE A 61 12.29 8.06 -6.21
C ILE A 61 12.60 8.75 -7.54
N GLU A 62 13.86 8.71 -7.97
CA GLU A 62 14.23 9.24 -9.29
C GLU A 62 13.48 8.49 -10.40
N TYR A 63 13.48 7.16 -10.37
CA TYR A 63 12.74 6.35 -11.32
C TYR A 63 11.24 6.71 -11.32
N ILE A 64 10.58 6.68 -10.17
CA ILE A 64 9.15 6.98 -10.04
C ILE A 64 8.84 8.40 -10.52
N THR A 65 9.71 9.37 -10.21
CA THR A 65 9.50 10.77 -10.58
C THR A 65 9.66 11.00 -12.09
N TYR A 66 10.67 10.41 -12.72
CA TYR A 66 11.06 10.74 -14.09
C TYR A 66 10.55 9.75 -15.13
N LYS A 67 10.01 8.59 -14.74
CA LYS A 67 9.42 7.65 -15.69
C LYS A 67 8.33 8.33 -16.54
N PRO A 68 8.36 8.20 -17.86
CA PRO A 68 7.34 8.76 -18.75
C PRO A 68 6.10 7.82 -18.77
N TRP A 69 5.29 7.87 -17.72
CA TRP A 69 4.10 7.04 -17.56
C TRP A 69 3.03 7.25 -18.65
N ILE A 70 2.95 8.47 -19.20
CA ILE A 70 1.85 8.93 -20.07
C ILE A 70 1.77 8.14 -21.37
N LYS A 71 2.88 7.89 -22.05
CA LYS A 71 2.88 7.32 -23.40
C LYS A 71 2.25 5.92 -23.50
N GLN A 72 2.23 5.21 -22.41
CA GLN A 72 1.73 3.83 -22.35
C GLN A 72 0.23 3.77 -22.07
N TYR A 73 -0.32 4.80 -21.41
CA TYR A 73 -1.70 4.85 -20.95
C TYR A 73 -2.57 5.85 -21.72
N GLU A 74 -1.99 6.85 -22.40
CA GLU A 74 -2.72 7.80 -23.26
C GLU A 74 -3.36 7.19 -24.50
N ASN A 75 -2.78 6.12 -25.04
CA ASN A 75 -3.28 5.46 -26.26
C ASN A 75 -4.29 4.35 -26.01
N THR A 76 -4.70 4.13 -24.76
CA THR A 76 -5.86 3.32 -24.50
C THR A 76 -7.12 4.10 -24.86
N SER A 77 -7.41 4.17 -26.18
CA SER A 77 -8.78 4.37 -26.65
C SER A 77 -9.57 3.16 -26.15
N ILE A 78 -9.88 3.19 -24.86
CA ILE A 78 -10.61 2.14 -24.17
C ILE A 78 -11.99 2.19 -24.78
N SER A 79 -12.27 1.24 -25.68
CA SER A 79 -13.64 1.00 -26.04
C SER A 79 -14.36 0.70 -24.73
N PHE A 80 -15.36 1.49 -24.39
CA PHE A 80 -16.24 1.25 -23.23
C PHE A 80 -16.71 -0.21 -23.21
N PHE A 81 -16.95 -0.80 -24.37
CA PHE A 81 -17.32 -2.21 -24.55
C PHE A 81 -16.22 -3.18 -24.12
N SER A 82 -14.94 -2.92 -24.47
CA SER A 82 -13.84 -3.81 -24.05
C SER A 82 -13.62 -3.76 -22.55
N ALA A 83 -13.73 -2.59 -21.93
CA ALA A 83 -13.64 -2.44 -20.47
C ALA A 83 -14.78 -3.18 -19.75
N PHE A 84 -15.97 -3.21 -20.35
CA PHE A 84 -17.11 -3.94 -19.82
C PHE A 84 -16.91 -5.46 -19.90
N ASP A 85 -16.51 -5.98 -21.06
CA ASP A 85 -16.27 -7.42 -21.26
C ASP A 85 -15.10 -7.93 -20.40
N GLU A 86 -14.02 -7.14 -20.29
CA GLU A 86 -12.83 -7.49 -19.52
C GLU A 86 -12.92 -7.13 -18.02
N LYS A 87 -14.05 -6.57 -17.58
CA LYS A 87 -14.35 -6.24 -16.18
C LYS A 87 -13.45 -5.16 -15.56
N GLY A 88 -12.73 -4.41 -16.40
CA GLY A 88 -11.82 -3.35 -15.96
C GLY A 88 -11.10 -2.69 -17.12
N ILE A 89 -10.49 -1.55 -16.82
CA ILE A 89 -9.81 -0.70 -17.81
C ILE A 89 -8.37 -1.16 -18.02
N TYR A 90 -7.60 -1.26 -16.92
CA TYR A 90 -6.17 -1.55 -16.93
C TYR A 90 -5.89 -3.00 -16.54
N GLY A 91 -4.92 -3.63 -17.21
CA GLY A 91 -4.42 -4.95 -16.86
C GLY A 91 -3.29 -4.89 -15.81
N ASN A 92 -2.51 -5.97 -15.75
CA ASN A 92 -1.40 -6.09 -14.81
C ASN A 92 -0.15 -5.28 -15.21
N GLU A 93 -0.17 -4.64 -16.38
CA GLU A 93 0.94 -3.85 -16.91
C GLU A 93 1.33 -2.71 -15.95
N PHE A 94 0.35 -2.13 -15.26
CA PHE A 94 0.60 -1.06 -14.30
C PHE A 94 1.48 -1.53 -13.12
N VAL A 95 1.15 -2.68 -12.53
CA VAL A 95 1.95 -3.27 -11.44
C VAL A 95 3.30 -3.75 -11.95
N LYS A 96 3.35 -4.36 -13.15
CA LYS A 96 4.60 -4.73 -13.81
C LYS A 96 5.51 -3.53 -14.00
N ASP A 97 4.98 -2.42 -14.50
CA ASP A 97 5.71 -1.18 -14.71
C ASP A 97 6.30 -0.59 -13.43
N LEU A 98 5.64 -0.79 -12.30
CA LEU A 98 6.14 -0.37 -11.01
C LEU A 98 7.28 -1.27 -10.49
N LEU A 99 7.22 -2.57 -10.75
CA LEU A 99 8.07 -3.56 -10.07
C LEU A 99 9.15 -4.20 -10.95
N GLU A 100 8.89 -4.49 -12.22
CA GLU A 100 9.84 -5.29 -13.05
C GLU A 100 11.23 -4.67 -13.17
N VAL A 101 11.31 -3.35 -13.29
CA VAL A 101 12.62 -2.67 -13.39
C VAL A 101 13.42 -2.87 -12.11
N GLN A 102 12.77 -2.80 -10.95
CA GLN A 102 13.40 -2.98 -9.65
C GLN A 102 13.93 -4.41 -9.45
N PHE A 103 13.16 -5.42 -9.89
CA PHE A 103 13.65 -6.80 -9.91
C PHE A 103 14.90 -6.94 -10.80
N LYS A 104 14.84 -6.40 -12.02
CA LYS A 104 15.98 -6.44 -12.96
C LYS A 104 17.22 -5.72 -12.42
N MET A 105 17.06 -4.58 -11.73
CA MET A 105 18.15 -3.85 -11.08
C MET A 105 18.83 -4.68 -9.98
N LYS A 106 18.11 -5.59 -9.33
CA LYS A 106 18.64 -6.53 -8.34
C LYS A 106 19.14 -7.84 -8.96
N GLY A 107 19.12 -7.97 -10.28
CA GLY A 107 19.51 -9.21 -10.98
C GLY A 107 18.49 -10.35 -10.78
N LEU A 108 17.27 -10.03 -10.39
CA LEU A 108 16.20 -11.00 -10.11
C LEU A 108 15.25 -11.14 -11.28
N LYS A 109 14.59 -12.29 -11.36
CA LYS A 109 13.55 -12.53 -12.35
C LYS A 109 12.20 -11.94 -11.85
N PRO A 110 11.50 -11.14 -12.64
CA PRO A 110 10.15 -10.65 -12.26
C PRO A 110 9.13 -11.77 -12.02
N THR A 111 9.40 -12.98 -12.54
CA THR A 111 8.53 -14.16 -12.40
C THR A 111 8.83 -14.99 -11.13
N MET A 112 9.66 -14.48 -10.20
CA MET A 112 9.92 -15.17 -8.92
C MET A 112 8.62 -15.51 -8.21
N THR A 113 8.59 -16.70 -7.62
CA THR A 113 7.48 -17.13 -6.77
C THR A 113 7.57 -16.48 -5.38
N LEU A 114 6.48 -16.50 -4.63
CA LEU A 114 6.45 -16.02 -3.24
C LEU A 114 7.49 -16.76 -2.37
N LYS A 115 7.71 -18.07 -2.62
CA LYS A 115 8.72 -18.85 -1.92
C LYS A 115 10.13 -18.38 -2.26
N GLU A 116 10.47 -18.26 -3.55
CA GLU A 116 11.78 -17.76 -4.00
C GLU A 116 12.06 -16.34 -3.50
N PHE A 117 11.01 -15.49 -3.45
CA PHE A 117 11.12 -14.12 -2.97
C PHE A 117 11.37 -14.05 -1.46
N TYR A 118 10.74 -14.96 -0.67
CA TYR A 118 11.03 -15.10 0.75
C TYR A 118 12.47 -15.61 0.98
N GLU A 119 12.93 -16.61 0.22
CA GLU A 119 14.30 -17.14 0.30
C GLU A 119 15.34 -16.05 -0.03
N TYR A 120 15.03 -15.12 -0.92
CA TYR A 120 15.88 -13.97 -1.24
C TYR A 120 15.90 -12.91 -0.13
N SER A 121 14.73 -12.48 0.35
CA SER A 121 14.60 -11.32 1.25
C SER A 121 14.73 -11.68 2.73
N ASN A 122 14.42 -12.90 3.09
CA ASN A 122 14.23 -13.39 4.46
C ASN A 122 13.18 -12.58 5.25
N ILE A 123 12.25 -11.92 4.55
CA ILE A 123 11.14 -11.15 5.14
C ILE A 123 9.83 -11.85 4.79
N ASN A 124 9.03 -12.16 5.81
CA ASN A 124 7.71 -12.75 5.63
C ASN A 124 6.73 -11.69 5.13
N LEU A 125 6.48 -11.66 3.82
CA LEU A 125 5.55 -10.72 3.19
C LEU A 125 4.16 -11.36 3.08
N ASN A 126 3.20 -10.81 3.84
CA ASN A 126 1.81 -11.23 3.88
C ASN A 126 0.96 -10.23 3.08
N ILE A 127 0.48 -10.65 1.91
CA ILE A 127 -0.30 -9.82 0.98
C ILE A 127 -1.77 -10.22 1.07
N TYR A 128 -2.67 -9.27 1.31
CA TYR A 128 -4.10 -9.52 1.40
C TYR A 128 -4.81 -9.21 0.09
N SER A 129 -5.58 -10.16 -0.41
CA SER A 129 -6.45 -10.01 -1.57
C SER A 129 -7.85 -10.56 -1.26
N PHE A 130 -8.88 -10.09 -1.95
CA PHE A 130 -10.25 -10.56 -1.75
C PHE A 130 -10.66 -11.55 -2.84
N ASN A 131 -10.94 -12.78 -2.44
CA ASN A 131 -11.48 -13.81 -3.33
C ASN A 131 -12.98 -13.59 -3.50
N LEU A 132 -13.39 -13.12 -4.67
CA LEU A 132 -14.78 -12.77 -4.96
C LEU A 132 -15.71 -13.99 -4.97
N ASN A 133 -15.25 -15.13 -5.48
CA ASN A 133 -16.08 -16.34 -5.56
C ASN A 133 -16.34 -16.96 -4.20
N LYS A 134 -15.34 -16.95 -3.31
CA LYS A 134 -15.47 -17.42 -1.92
C LYS A 134 -16.00 -16.34 -0.98
N PHE A 135 -16.05 -15.11 -1.44
CA PHE A 135 -16.46 -13.91 -0.72
C PHE A 135 -15.73 -13.72 0.62
N LYS A 136 -14.40 -13.84 0.59
CA LYS A 136 -13.52 -13.69 1.76
C LYS A 136 -12.13 -13.21 1.37
N SER A 137 -11.44 -12.56 2.31
CA SER A 137 -10.03 -12.24 2.16
C SER A 137 -9.14 -13.47 2.30
N GLU A 138 -8.09 -13.51 1.51
CA GLU A 138 -7.05 -14.52 1.56
C GLU A 138 -5.69 -13.84 1.74
N CYS A 139 -4.84 -14.43 2.61
CA CYS A 139 -3.46 -14.01 2.78
C CYS A 139 -2.57 -14.80 1.82
N LEU A 140 -1.92 -14.08 0.93
CA LEU A 140 -1.00 -14.62 -0.06
C LEU A 140 0.44 -14.43 0.46
N ASN A 141 1.11 -15.52 0.79
CA ASN A 141 2.49 -15.52 1.26
C ASN A 141 3.24 -16.80 0.84
N HIS A 142 4.51 -16.88 1.17
CA HIS A 142 5.37 -18.02 0.82
C HIS A 142 4.91 -19.37 1.39
N GLN A 143 4.08 -19.38 2.43
CA GLN A 143 3.56 -20.60 3.04
C GLN A 143 2.23 -21.02 2.41
N SER A 144 1.30 -20.08 2.23
CA SER A 144 -0.04 -20.35 1.71
C SER A 144 -0.08 -20.54 0.19
N ASN A 145 0.78 -19.81 -0.54
CA ASN A 145 0.81 -19.79 -2.01
C ASN A 145 2.25 -19.82 -2.55
N PRO A 146 3.08 -20.85 -2.21
CA PRO A 146 4.52 -20.85 -2.48
C PRO A 146 4.86 -20.66 -3.96
N ASP A 147 4.05 -21.20 -4.86
CA ASP A 147 4.29 -21.22 -6.30
C ASP A 147 3.65 -20.03 -7.04
N LEU A 148 2.90 -19.16 -6.34
CA LEU A 148 2.32 -17.97 -6.94
C LEU A 148 3.42 -16.93 -7.21
N SER A 149 3.41 -16.31 -8.40
CA SER A 149 4.34 -15.23 -8.72
C SER A 149 4.11 -14.03 -7.79
N ILE A 150 5.20 -13.40 -7.33
CA ILE A 150 5.13 -12.19 -6.49
C ILE A 150 4.39 -11.05 -7.21
N LEU A 151 4.60 -10.87 -8.51
CA LEU A 151 3.89 -9.85 -9.29
C LEU A 151 2.39 -10.13 -9.36
N ASP A 152 2.00 -11.40 -9.51
CA ASP A 152 0.59 -11.78 -9.53
C ASP A 152 -0.06 -11.59 -8.16
N ALA A 153 0.63 -11.96 -7.08
CA ALA A 153 0.14 -11.73 -5.71
C ALA A 153 -0.10 -10.24 -5.42
N VAL A 154 0.84 -9.37 -5.83
CA VAL A 154 0.68 -7.91 -5.68
C VAL A 154 -0.44 -7.40 -6.56
N TYR A 155 -0.55 -7.87 -7.80
CA TYR A 155 -1.63 -7.48 -8.70
C TYR A 155 -3.00 -7.88 -8.14
N MET A 156 -3.16 -9.14 -7.68
CA MET A 156 -4.39 -9.62 -7.05
C MET A 156 -4.81 -8.72 -5.88
N SER A 157 -3.84 -8.26 -5.08
CA SER A 157 -4.09 -7.37 -3.95
C SER A 157 -4.45 -5.94 -4.36
N SER A 158 -4.05 -5.50 -5.55
CA SER A 158 -4.17 -4.11 -6.04
C SER A 158 -5.23 -3.92 -7.12
N THR A 159 -6.00 -4.95 -7.42
CA THR A 159 -7.01 -4.94 -8.49
C THR A 159 -8.29 -4.26 -8.03
N PHE A 160 -8.30 -2.92 -7.97
CA PHE A 160 -9.50 -2.16 -7.64
C PHE A 160 -10.57 -2.36 -8.72
N PRO A 161 -11.76 -2.87 -8.36
CA PRO A 161 -12.81 -3.23 -9.32
C PRO A 161 -13.18 -2.09 -10.25
N PHE A 162 -13.52 -2.45 -11.48
CA PHE A 162 -13.91 -1.58 -12.61
C PHE A 162 -12.76 -0.74 -13.18
N ILE A 163 -11.69 -0.51 -12.43
CA ILE A 163 -10.48 0.19 -12.88
C ILE A 163 -9.45 -0.82 -13.38
N PHE A 164 -9.17 -1.84 -12.58
CA PHE A 164 -8.25 -2.90 -12.98
C PHE A 164 -9.02 -4.19 -13.29
N LYS A 165 -8.57 -4.92 -14.32
CA LYS A 165 -9.12 -6.21 -14.72
C LYS A 165 -8.86 -7.23 -13.62
N PRO A 166 -9.89 -7.90 -13.05
CA PRO A 166 -9.67 -8.87 -11.98
C PRO A 166 -8.85 -10.05 -12.48
N MET A 167 -7.99 -10.59 -11.62
CA MET A 167 -7.23 -11.79 -11.93
C MET A 167 -8.10 -13.02 -11.71
N TYR A 168 -8.13 -13.92 -12.71
CA TYR A 168 -8.82 -15.22 -12.60
C TYR A 168 -7.78 -16.33 -12.47
N ILE A 169 -7.75 -17.00 -11.33
CA ILE A 169 -6.84 -18.11 -11.04
C ILE A 169 -7.54 -19.12 -10.13
N ASN A 170 -7.29 -20.41 -10.35
CA ASN A 170 -7.90 -21.49 -9.57
C ASN A 170 -9.44 -21.34 -9.41
N GLU A 171 -10.12 -21.13 -10.52
CA GLU A 171 -11.58 -20.97 -10.61
C GLU A 171 -12.16 -19.82 -9.76
N SER A 172 -11.35 -18.85 -9.42
CA SER A 172 -11.75 -17.70 -8.61
C SER A 172 -11.25 -16.37 -9.19
N TYR A 173 -12.10 -15.35 -9.10
CA TYR A 173 -11.71 -13.97 -9.34
C TYR A 173 -11.16 -13.35 -8.07
N TYR A 174 -10.04 -12.65 -8.21
CA TYR A 174 -9.41 -11.89 -7.13
C TYR A 174 -9.47 -10.40 -7.43
N ILE A 175 -9.82 -9.64 -6.39
CA ILE A 175 -9.91 -8.19 -6.41
C ILE A 175 -9.14 -7.60 -5.24
N ASP A 176 -9.05 -6.25 -5.19
CA ASP A 176 -8.33 -5.51 -4.17
C ASP A 176 -8.72 -5.95 -2.75
N GLY A 177 -7.72 -6.26 -1.94
CA GLY A 177 -7.91 -6.69 -0.55
C GLY A 177 -8.52 -5.63 0.34
N GLY A 178 -8.46 -4.35 -0.07
CA GLY A 178 -9.03 -3.22 0.67
C GLY A 178 -10.53 -3.27 0.87
N LEU A 179 -11.25 -4.15 0.16
CA LEU A 179 -12.67 -4.37 0.41
C LEU A 179 -12.94 -4.86 1.85
N ASP A 180 -12.09 -5.72 2.38
CA ASP A 180 -12.27 -6.39 3.67
C ASP A 180 -11.09 -6.11 4.61
N VAL A 181 -9.86 -6.26 4.14
CA VAL A 181 -8.63 -6.06 4.91
C VAL A 181 -7.89 -4.83 4.36
N ASP A 182 -8.45 -3.66 4.55
CA ASP A 182 -7.86 -2.39 4.08
C ASP A 182 -6.57 -2.03 4.83
N PHE A 183 -6.53 -2.33 6.10
CA PHE A 183 -5.39 -2.07 6.99
C PHE A 183 -5.14 -3.29 7.87
N PRO A 184 -4.19 -4.18 7.51
CA PRO A 184 -4.00 -5.50 8.14
C PRO A 184 -3.34 -5.46 9.52
N TYR A 185 -3.63 -4.45 10.36
CA TYR A 185 -3.06 -4.32 11.70
C TYR A 185 -3.53 -5.41 12.65
N ASP A 186 -4.82 -5.73 12.63
CA ASP A 186 -5.41 -6.80 13.44
C ASP A 186 -4.79 -8.17 13.11
N LYS A 187 -4.46 -8.41 11.84
CA LYS A 187 -3.77 -9.62 11.38
C LYS A 187 -2.35 -9.69 11.94
N CYS A 188 -1.61 -8.58 11.82
CA CYS A 188 -0.27 -8.49 12.41
C CYS A 188 -0.31 -8.70 13.93
N MET A 189 -1.27 -8.13 14.65
CA MET A 189 -1.38 -8.30 16.09
C MET A 189 -1.81 -9.71 16.50
N ALA A 190 -2.68 -10.35 15.72
CA ALA A 190 -3.06 -11.75 15.96
C ALA A 190 -1.86 -12.69 15.86
N ASP A 191 -0.97 -12.47 14.89
CA ASP A 191 0.19 -13.32 14.66
C ASP A 191 1.37 -12.97 15.58
N MET A 192 1.68 -11.68 15.75
CA MET A 192 2.91 -11.21 16.40
C MET A 192 2.70 -10.71 17.83
N ASN A 193 1.56 -10.06 18.11
CA ASN A 193 1.25 -9.40 19.38
C ASN A 193 2.37 -8.48 19.88
N LYS A 194 3.00 -7.72 18.97
CA LYS A 194 4.22 -6.92 19.19
C LYS A 194 4.05 -5.48 18.76
N ASP A 195 3.06 -4.78 19.32
CA ASP A 195 2.73 -3.39 18.95
C ASP A 195 3.95 -2.43 19.06
N ASN A 196 4.79 -2.59 20.08
CA ASN A 196 5.99 -1.76 20.25
C ASN A 196 7.06 -1.97 19.15
N GLU A 197 7.07 -3.13 18.51
CA GLU A 197 8.00 -3.50 17.43
C GLU A 197 7.35 -3.35 16.05
N THR A 198 6.13 -2.81 15.98
CA THR A 198 5.35 -2.66 14.76
C THR A 198 5.23 -1.19 14.38
N LEU A 199 5.57 -0.87 13.13
CA LEU A 199 5.27 0.42 12.49
C LEU A 199 4.09 0.23 11.54
N SER A 200 3.10 1.09 11.68
CA SER A 200 1.85 1.02 10.90
C SER A 200 1.65 2.29 10.09
N ILE A 201 1.43 2.15 8.79
CA ILE A 201 1.15 3.27 7.87
C ILE A 201 -0.22 3.04 7.23
N LYS A 202 -1.15 3.97 7.47
CA LYS A 202 -2.52 3.94 6.95
C LYS A 202 -2.81 5.18 6.13
N VAL A 203 -3.45 5.01 4.99
CA VAL A 203 -3.98 6.14 4.22
C VAL A 203 -5.40 6.42 4.67
N MET A 204 -5.62 7.65 5.11
CA MET A 204 -6.94 8.16 5.47
C MET A 204 -7.43 9.13 4.40
N HIS A 205 -8.67 8.96 3.99
CA HIS A 205 -9.34 9.90 3.09
C HIS A 205 -10.12 10.93 3.91
N SER A 206 -10.26 12.15 3.39
CA SER A 206 -10.98 13.20 4.11
C SER A 206 -12.47 12.85 4.27
N ASP A 207 -13.07 13.24 5.39
CA ASP A 207 -14.51 13.05 5.62
C ASP A 207 -15.35 13.72 4.51
N LYS A 208 -14.87 14.84 3.96
CA LYS A 208 -15.51 15.52 2.82
C LYS A 208 -15.61 14.65 1.57
N ASP A 209 -14.60 13.79 1.34
CA ASP A 209 -14.63 12.84 0.22
C ASP A 209 -15.61 11.69 0.49
N HIS A 210 -15.87 11.39 1.76
CA HIS A 210 -16.84 10.37 2.17
C HIS A 210 -18.30 10.86 2.02
N GLU A 211 -18.54 12.14 2.21
CA GLU A 211 -19.88 12.77 2.15
C GLU A 211 -20.24 13.27 0.76
N ALA A 212 -19.26 13.41 -0.15
CA ALA A 212 -19.50 13.89 -1.50
C ALA A 212 -20.57 13.01 -2.20
N PRO A 213 -21.70 13.60 -2.63
CA PRO A 213 -22.75 12.85 -3.30
C PRO A 213 -22.30 12.42 -4.71
N LEU A 214 -22.87 11.31 -5.18
CA LEU A 214 -22.75 10.95 -6.59
C LEU A 214 -23.44 12.02 -7.45
N LYS A 215 -22.75 12.51 -8.48
CA LYS A 215 -23.29 13.51 -9.40
C LYS A 215 -24.49 12.93 -10.17
N LYS A 216 -25.48 13.75 -10.47
CA LYS A 216 -26.68 13.32 -11.23
C LYS A 216 -26.32 12.80 -12.62
N GLU A 217 -25.29 13.35 -13.23
CA GLU A 217 -24.78 13.04 -14.57
C GLU A 217 -23.81 11.85 -14.57
N ALA A 218 -23.57 11.24 -13.40
CA ALA A 218 -22.62 10.12 -13.30
C ALA A 218 -23.08 8.94 -14.17
N ASN A 219 -22.12 8.38 -14.91
CA ASN A 219 -22.35 7.19 -15.71
C ASN A 219 -22.34 5.91 -14.83
N ILE A 220 -22.66 4.77 -15.43
CA ILE A 220 -22.74 3.48 -14.72
C ILE A 220 -21.42 3.06 -14.07
N LEU A 221 -20.27 3.37 -14.69
CA LEU A 221 -18.94 3.06 -14.16
C LEU A 221 -18.64 3.91 -12.93
N GLU A 222 -18.90 5.20 -12.99
CA GLU A 222 -18.74 6.10 -11.84
C GLU A 222 -19.64 5.71 -10.67
N MET A 223 -20.88 5.28 -10.96
CA MET A 223 -21.79 4.77 -9.94
C MET A 223 -21.24 3.47 -9.29
N ALA A 224 -20.75 2.54 -10.10
CA ALA A 224 -20.18 1.28 -9.60
C ALA A 224 -18.92 1.52 -8.73
N ILE A 225 -18.01 2.39 -9.16
CA ILE A 225 -16.83 2.81 -8.39
C ILE A 225 -17.27 3.47 -7.08
N PHE A 226 -18.26 4.35 -7.13
CA PHE A 226 -18.80 5.02 -5.95
C PHE A 226 -19.37 4.02 -4.94
N MET A 227 -20.19 3.07 -5.40
CA MET A 227 -20.75 2.01 -4.54
C MET A 227 -19.65 1.18 -3.88
N PHE A 228 -18.63 0.76 -4.65
CA PHE A 228 -17.53 -0.02 -4.13
C PHE A 228 -16.72 0.75 -3.07
N LYS A 229 -16.45 2.02 -3.30
CA LYS A 229 -15.83 2.92 -2.30
C LYS A 229 -16.66 3.00 -1.02
N LYS A 230 -17.96 3.16 -1.11
CA LYS A 230 -18.86 3.19 0.06
C LYS A 230 -18.80 1.88 0.84
N LEU A 231 -18.73 0.73 0.18
CA LEU A 231 -18.57 -0.57 0.83
C LEU A 231 -17.25 -0.67 1.61
N ILE A 232 -16.13 -0.25 1.01
CA ILE A 232 -14.84 -0.19 1.71
C ILE A 232 -14.95 0.69 2.96
N LEU A 233 -15.55 1.87 2.85
CA LEU A 233 -15.68 2.81 3.95
C LEU A 233 -16.52 2.27 5.10
N GLU A 234 -17.64 1.63 4.80
CA GLU A 234 -18.49 1.02 5.83
C GLU A 234 -17.78 -0.17 6.53
N ASN A 235 -16.97 -0.94 5.80
CA ASN A 235 -16.16 -2.00 6.41
C ASN A 235 -15.05 -1.42 7.29
N ARG A 236 -14.40 -0.32 6.89
CA ARG A 236 -13.40 0.38 7.71
C ARG A 236 -13.96 0.79 9.07
N LYS A 237 -15.12 1.44 9.10
CA LYS A 237 -15.76 1.88 10.36
C LYS A 237 -16.01 0.75 11.33
N LYS A 238 -16.29 -0.46 10.86
CA LYS A 238 -16.51 -1.64 11.72
C LYS A 238 -15.23 -2.15 12.38
N ASN A 239 -14.08 -1.88 11.78
CA ASN A 239 -12.78 -2.44 12.16
C ASN A 239 -11.85 -1.43 12.88
N GLU A 240 -12.29 -0.20 13.14
CA GLU A 240 -11.48 0.90 13.72
C GLU A 240 -11.46 0.90 15.25
N ASN A 241 -11.22 -0.24 15.89
CA ASN A 241 -11.24 -0.32 17.34
C ASN A 241 -9.88 -0.12 18.04
N TYR A 242 -8.80 0.13 17.28
CA TYR A 242 -7.46 0.21 17.85
C TYR A 242 -6.54 1.20 17.12
N VAL A 243 -5.81 2.02 17.88
CA VAL A 243 -4.78 2.91 17.34
C VAL A 243 -3.40 2.32 17.65
N PRO A 244 -2.58 1.96 16.64
CA PRO A 244 -1.24 1.44 16.85
C PRO A 244 -0.33 2.44 17.56
N LYS A 245 0.68 1.97 18.32
CA LYS A 245 1.63 2.86 19.01
C LYS A 245 2.54 3.62 18.06
N ASN A 246 3.12 2.94 17.08
CA ASN A 246 3.91 3.59 16.03
C ASN A 246 3.04 3.70 14.79
N TYR A 247 2.24 4.75 14.73
CA TYR A 247 1.21 4.96 13.72
C TYR A 247 1.47 6.21 12.91
N ILE A 248 1.50 6.06 11.59
CA ILE A 248 1.59 7.16 10.63
C ILE A 248 0.30 7.18 9.80
N GLU A 249 -0.37 8.30 9.86
CA GLU A 249 -1.55 8.59 9.06
C GLU A 249 -1.18 9.46 7.87
N ILE A 250 -1.39 8.95 6.67
CA ILE A 250 -1.23 9.70 5.43
C ILE A 250 -2.60 10.22 5.00
N LYS A 251 -2.82 11.52 5.16
CA LYS A 251 -4.03 12.18 4.64
C LYS A 251 -3.89 12.36 3.14
N GLY A 252 -4.77 11.73 2.39
CA GLY A 252 -4.76 11.73 0.94
C GLY A 252 -6.14 11.96 0.34
N GLU A 253 -6.15 12.32 -0.94
CA GLU A 253 -7.38 12.44 -1.71
C GLU A 253 -7.99 11.06 -1.96
N SER A 254 -9.31 11.03 -2.14
CA SER A 254 -10.03 9.82 -2.52
C SER A 254 -9.55 9.26 -3.85
N PHE A 255 -9.54 7.93 -3.96
CA PHE A 255 -9.19 7.24 -5.20
C PHE A 255 -10.27 7.50 -6.27
N THR A 256 -9.93 8.25 -7.31
CA THR A 256 -10.78 8.60 -8.46
C THR A 256 -10.01 8.42 -9.77
N LEU A 257 -10.70 8.36 -10.90
CA LEU A 257 -10.04 8.34 -12.21
C LEU A 257 -9.17 9.59 -12.42
N ASP A 258 -9.63 10.76 -11.95
CA ASP A 258 -8.85 12.00 -12.01
C ASP A 258 -7.58 11.91 -11.15
N ALA A 259 -7.67 11.33 -9.95
CA ALA A 259 -6.51 11.14 -9.09
C ALA A 259 -5.49 10.15 -9.69
N ILE A 260 -5.97 9.12 -10.41
CA ILE A 260 -5.09 8.22 -11.17
C ILE A 260 -4.38 9.00 -12.28
N ASN A 261 -5.10 9.85 -13.02
CA ASN A 261 -4.52 10.66 -14.08
C ASN A 261 -3.45 11.63 -13.54
N GLN A 262 -3.61 12.14 -12.32
CA GLN A 262 -2.61 12.99 -11.66
C GLN A 262 -1.28 12.26 -11.37
N ILE A 263 -1.28 10.93 -11.24
CA ILE A 263 -0.02 10.15 -11.11
C ILE A 263 0.88 10.36 -12.33
N PHE A 264 0.31 10.61 -13.49
CA PHE A 264 1.08 10.77 -14.72
C PHE A 264 1.81 12.14 -14.80
N ASP A 265 1.39 13.13 -14.00
CA ASP A 265 2.09 14.41 -13.92
C ASP A 265 3.33 14.33 -13.01
N LYS A 266 4.49 14.67 -13.57
CA LYS A 266 5.79 14.61 -12.89
C LYS A 266 5.86 15.52 -11.65
N GLU A 267 5.35 16.73 -11.74
CA GLU A 267 5.42 17.69 -10.63
C GLU A 267 4.48 17.29 -9.50
N THR A 268 3.35 16.66 -9.83
CA THR A 268 2.45 16.06 -8.84
C THR A 268 3.12 14.90 -8.10
N ARG A 269 3.82 14.00 -8.81
CA ARG A 269 4.58 12.92 -8.13
C ARG A 269 5.63 13.49 -7.19
N ARG A 270 6.41 14.49 -7.63
CA ARG A 270 7.43 15.16 -6.81
C ARG A 270 6.82 15.79 -5.55
N ARG A 271 5.70 16.49 -5.69
CA ARG A 271 4.98 17.09 -4.57
C ARG A 271 4.52 16.02 -3.59
N TRP A 272 3.88 14.94 -4.06
CA TRP A 272 3.39 13.87 -3.19
C TRP A 272 4.50 13.11 -2.47
N ILE A 273 5.67 12.93 -3.10
CA ILE A 273 6.85 12.36 -2.41
C ILE A 273 7.26 13.28 -1.24
N ASN A 274 7.32 14.60 -1.47
CA ASN A 274 7.68 15.55 -0.41
C ASN A 274 6.62 15.60 0.69
N ASP A 275 5.33 15.57 0.36
CA ASP A 275 4.25 15.44 1.35
C ASP A 275 4.48 14.22 2.26
N GLY A 276 4.84 13.09 1.68
CA GLY A 276 5.16 11.87 2.44
C GLY A 276 6.36 12.04 3.39
N ARG A 277 7.42 12.71 2.92
CA ARG A 277 8.59 13.04 3.75
C ARG A 277 8.25 13.95 4.93
N ASP A 278 7.40 14.94 4.70
CA ASP A 278 6.98 15.89 5.74
C ASP A 278 6.10 15.20 6.81
N ILE A 279 5.23 14.27 6.37
CA ILE A 279 4.43 13.44 7.29
C ILE A 279 5.37 12.60 8.17
N ALA A 280 6.35 11.92 7.59
CA ALA A 280 7.32 11.13 8.35
C ALA A 280 8.16 12.00 9.30
N HIS A 281 8.58 13.19 8.88
CA HIS A 281 9.30 14.16 9.73
C HIS A 281 8.46 14.59 10.93
N THR A 282 7.19 14.89 10.74
CA THR A 282 6.25 15.24 11.81
C THR A 282 6.11 14.10 12.82
N PHE A 283 5.95 12.87 12.36
CA PHE A 283 5.90 11.67 13.20
C PHE A 283 7.18 11.49 14.04
N LEU A 284 8.36 11.65 13.44
CA LEU A 284 9.65 11.52 14.12
C LEU A 284 9.83 12.56 15.23
N ASN A 285 9.46 13.82 14.98
CA ASN A 285 9.53 14.89 15.95
C ASN A 285 8.62 14.62 17.15
N HIS A 286 7.40 14.15 16.92
CA HIS A 286 6.45 13.81 17.98
C HIS A 286 6.98 12.68 18.87
N ASN A 287 7.54 11.61 18.30
CA ASN A 287 8.11 10.50 19.05
C ASN A 287 9.36 10.92 19.87
N THR A 288 10.19 11.80 19.34
CA THR A 288 11.35 12.35 20.08
C THR A 288 10.91 13.18 21.27
N ALA A 289 9.88 14.01 21.12
CA ALA A 289 9.33 14.82 22.22
C ALA A 289 8.76 13.95 23.35
N LEU A 290 8.02 12.89 23.02
CA LEU A 290 7.49 11.93 24.00
C LEU A 290 8.63 11.24 24.77
N THR A 291 9.67 10.76 24.08
CA THR A 291 10.82 10.09 24.69
C THR A 291 11.56 11.02 25.66
N ASN A 292 11.74 12.29 25.33
CA ASN A 292 12.39 13.28 26.17
C ASN A 292 11.54 13.65 27.42
N SER A 293 10.22 13.73 27.27
CA SER A 293 9.32 13.99 28.40
C SER A 293 9.33 12.87 29.43
N PHE A 294 9.36 11.60 28.97
CA PHE A 294 9.50 10.44 29.88
C PHE A 294 10.85 10.41 30.62
N LYS A 295 11.96 10.76 29.96
CA LYS A 295 13.27 10.83 30.60
C LYS A 295 13.33 11.93 31.68
N LEU A 296 12.73 13.08 31.43
CA LEU A 296 12.69 14.17 32.40
C LEU A 296 11.83 13.83 33.63
N SER A 297 10.68 13.17 33.43
CA SER A 297 9.81 12.73 34.53
C SER A 297 10.46 11.64 35.39
N SER A 298 11.23 10.72 34.80
CA SER A 298 11.96 9.68 35.53
C SER A 298 13.15 10.22 36.35
N LEU A 299 13.83 11.26 35.86
CA LEU A 299 14.91 11.93 36.59
C LEU A 299 14.39 12.78 37.76
N GLY A 300 13.22 13.43 37.63
CA GLY A 300 12.57 14.17 38.69
C GLY A 300 12.03 13.29 39.82
N ALA A 301 11.65 12.04 39.52
CA ALA A 301 11.22 11.09 40.56
C ALA A 301 12.38 10.49 41.38
N ALA A 302 13.57 10.40 40.77
CA ALA A 302 14.78 9.89 41.47
C ALA A 302 15.48 10.93 42.36
N SER A 303 15.14 12.22 42.24
CA SER A 303 15.70 13.30 43.05
C SER A 303 14.89 13.59 44.34
N ASN A 304 13.74 12.95 44.54
CA ASN A 304 12.84 13.12 45.71
C ASN A 304 12.78 11.87 46.61
N SER A 305 13.67 10.92 46.40
CA SER A 305 13.93 9.78 47.28
C SER A 305 15.33 9.90 47.88
#